data_a30756de39264df5d1c67c2525ca42ef
#
_entry.id   a30756de39264df5d1c67c2525ca42ef
#
_cell.length_a   1.000
_cell.length_b   1.000
_cell.length_c   1.000
_cell.angle_alpha   90.00
_cell.angle_beta   90.00
_cell.angle_gamma   90.00
#
_symmetry.space_group_name_H-M   'P 1'
#
loop_
_entity.id
_entity.type
_entity.pdbx_description
1 polymer ?
#
loop_
_entity_poly.entity_id
_entity_poly.type
_entity_poly.pdbx_seq_one_letter_code
_entity_poly.pdbx_strand_id
1 'polypeptide(L)'
;MTRNDTSDDAPPDTATAHAWTALGGDPALLERVAYRPVSGGLPARLPVAELARATVGVCSLAAAELGARRSGGAVPAVRVDEGAVATAFVSERHLRIDGRKPTNFAPLSGFWRAADGWVRTHANYPHHRARLLTALGLPAHSGPDDLAAALAVRPARAVQETVYAAGGLAVAVARPGESEIPLAGMPLIESRRIGEGAARPLPETPLPAHGPISGPTSGVLPASGVLPASGVLPASGVRVLDLTRVIAGPVATRTLALLGADVLRVDSPRLPEDPDAHADTGFGKRSTALDLAAPEGRRTVEALLADADVVVTGYRPGALDRFGLAPDALLERHPGLIVAQLCAWGWSGPWAGRRGFDSLVQAATGIAAIEADADPDAGGRPGALPAQALDHGTGYLLAAAVLRALTERQETGGGRHLRFSLAGTASWLMRGIAPAPLGRRADGPAHDPAPWLAETASDLGQLRYARSPVGFPTGSPDGPPDWSRPPGRLGADQPRWL
;
A
#
# COMPACT_ATOMS: atom_id res chain seq x y z
N MET A 1 41.52 -15.31 -11.72
CA MET A 1 41.33 -13.86 -11.55
C MET A 1 39.96 -13.63 -10.98
N THR A 2 39.85 -13.73 -9.68
CA THR A 2 38.60 -13.52 -8.90
C THR A 2 38.32 -12.03 -8.90
N ARG A 3 37.22 -11.62 -9.54
CA ARG A 3 36.65 -10.28 -9.36
C ARG A 3 36.22 -10.16 -7.90
N ASN A 4 36.91 -9.32 -7.13
CA ASN A 4 36.37 -8.81 -5.87
C ASN A 4 35.15 -7.98 -6.22
N ASP A 5 33.97 -8.55 -5.99
CA ASP A 5 32.70 -7.84 -5.96
C ASP A 5 32.62 -7.07 -4.63
N THR A 6 33.31 -5.93 -4.56
CA THR A 6 33.10 -4.97 -3.47
C THR A 6 31.73 -4.39 -3.69
N SER A 7 30.73 -4.89 -2.95
CA SER A 7 29.37 -4.41 -3.01
C SER A 7 29.31 -2.92 -2.66
N ASP A 8 28.81 -2.09 -3.59
CA ASP A 8 28.46 -0.68 -3.38
C ASP A 8 27.20 -0.52 -2.47
N ASP A 9 26.98 -1.46 -1.55
CA ASP A 9 25.81 -1.45 -0.68
C ASP A 9 25.96 -0.37 0.40
N ALA A 10 24.94 0.48 0.52
CA ALA A 10 24.85 1.49 1.56
C ALA A 10 24.16 0.96 2.84
N PRO A 11 24.60 1.36 4.03
CA PRO A 11 23.94 1.01 5.29
C PRO A 11 22.56 1.67 5.42
N PRO A 12 21.70 1.22 6.37
CA PRO A 12 20.42 1.85 6.64
C PRO A 12 20.59 3.29 7.13
N ASP A 13 19.67 4.14 6.72
CA ASP A 13 19.63 5.56 7.08
C ASP A 13 18.70 5.83 8.27
N THR A 14 18.61 7.11 8.64
CA THR A 14 17.75 7.56 9.74
C THR A 14 16.27 7.29 9.50
N ALA A 15 15.80 7.30 8.24
CA ALA A 15 14.42 6.98 7.89
C ALA A 15 14.09 5.51 8.17
N THR A 16 15.00 4.60 7.79
CA THR A 16 14.89 3.16 8.08
C THR A 16 14.89 2.90 9.59
N ALA A 17 15.81 3.55 10.32
CA ALA A 17 15.90 3.43 11.78
C ALA A 17 14.62 3.93 12.47
N HIS A 18 14.08 5.07 12.03
CA HIS A 18 12.82 5.61 12.56
C HIS A 18 11.63 4.66 12.30
N ALA A 19 11.49 4.18 11.06
CA ALA A 19 10.41 3.23 10.71
C ALA A 19 10.52 1.94 11.52
N TRP A 20 11.74 1.39 11.69
CA TRP A 20 11.96 0.17 12.46
C TRP A 20 11.65 0.36 13.95
N THR A 21 12.04 1.50 14.53
CA THR A 21 11.69 1.87 15.91
C THR A 21 10.17 2.02 16.08
N ALA A 22 9.48 2.66 15.12
CA ALA A 22 8.02 2.79 15.15
C ALA A 22 7.29 1.43 15.08
N LEU A 23 7.92 0.41 14.48
CA LEU A 23 7.46 -0.98 14.46
C LEU A 23 7.78 -1.75 15.76
N GLY A 24 8.48 -1.15 16.72
CA GLY A 24 8.96 -1.81 17.93
C GLY A 24 10.04 -2.86 17.66
N GLY A 25 10.79 -2.71 16.58
CA GLY A 25 11.87 -3.64 16.21
C GLY A 25 13.14 -3.46 17.04
N ASP A 26 13.91 -4.53 17.20
CA ASP A 26 15.21 -4.49 17.85
C ASP A 26 16.21 -3.67 17.02
N PRO A 27 16.76 -2.54 17.55
CA PRO A 27 17.72 -1.70 16.82
C PRO A 27 18.96 -2.45 16.31
N ALA A 28 19.39 -3.52 17.00
CA ALA A 28 20.53 -4.32 16.57
C ALA A 28 20.32 -5.00 15.21
N LEU A 29 19.06 -5.24 14.82
CA LEU A 29 18.74 -5.86 13.53
C LEU A 29 18.89 -4.90 12.34
N LEU A 30 19.02 -3.60 12.57
CA LEU A 30 19.24 -2.64 11.48
C LEU A 30 20.54 -2.92 10.71
N GLU A 31 21.57 -3.46 11.38
CA GLU A 31 22.83 -3.87 10.71
C GLU A 31 22.62 -4.99 9.66
N ARG A 32 21.46 -5.64 9.65
CA ARG A 32 21.10 -6.67 8.68
C ARG A 32 20.53 -6.12 7.38
N VAL A 33 20.26 -4.82 7.31
CA VAL A 33 19.67 -4.19 6.11
C VAL A 33 20.75 -3.46 5.33
N ALA A 34 20.84 -3.75 4.03
CA ALA A 34 21.71 -3.03 3.11
C ALA A 34 20.92 -2.60 1.87
N TYR A 35 21.29 -1.47 1.29
CA TYR A 35 20.65 -0.91 0.10
C TYR A 35 21.63 -0.91 -1.07
N ARG A 36 21.14 -1.36 -2.23
CA ARG A 36 21.81 -1.19 -3.51
C ARG A 36 21.27 0.06 -4.20
N PRO A 37 22.02 1.16 -4.22
CA PRO A 37 21.52 2.43 -4.73
C PRO A 37 21.30 2.41 -6.24
N VAL A 38 20.34 3.23 -6.71
CA VAL A 38 20.11 3.51 -8.13
C VAL A 38 20.00 5.02 -8.36
N SER A 39 20.45 5.49 -9.52
CA SER A 39 20.28 6.89 -9.91
C SER A 39 18.91 7.12 -10.54
N GLY A 40 18.32 8.30 -10.32
CA GLY A 40 17.12 8.78 -11.04
C GLY A 40 15.79 8.15 -10.63
N GLY A 41 15.77 7.32 -9.56
CA GLY A 41 14.52 6.75 -9.02
C GLY A 41 13.73 7.76 -8.20
N LEU A 42 12.42 7.88 -8.44
CA LEU A 42 11.46 8.67 -7.67
C LEU A 42 11.88 10.14 -7.43
N PRO A 43 12.18 10.92 -8.48
CA PRO A 43 12.66 12.30 -8.33
C PRO A 43 11.56 13.19 -7.73
N ALA A 44 11.84 13.83 -6.59
CA ALA A 44 10.94 14.72 -5.86
C ALA A 44 11.73 15.79 -5.10
N ARG A 45 11.05 16.83 -4.62
CA ARG A 45 11.63 17.81 -3.69
C ARG A 45 11.64 17.29 -2.26
N LEU A 46 10.63 16.47 -1.91
CA LEU A 46 10.57 15.76 -0.65
C LEU A 46 11.35 14.43 -0.73
N PRO A 47 11.80 13.88 0.39
CA PRO A 47 12.63 12.66 0.45
C PRO A 47 11.83 11.37 0.16
N VAL A 48 11.24 11.28 -1.04
CA VAL A 48 10.38 10.15 -1.47
C VAL A 48 11.19 8.88 -1.66
N ALA A 49 12.41 8.98 -2.18
CA ALA A 49 13.28 7.82 -2.35
C ALA A 49 13.65 7.21 -0.99
N GLU A 50 13.93 8.04 0.01
CA GLU A 50 14.23 7.65 1.39
C GLU A 50 13.02 6.99 2.06
N LEU A 51 11.82 7.57 1.90
CA LEU A 51 10.56 6.96 2.36
C LEU A 51 10.38 5.58 1.72
N ALA A 52 10.55 5.49 0.41
CA ALA A 52 10.30 4.27 -0.35
C ALA A 52 11.25 3.15 0.08
N ARG A 53 12.56 3.41 0.09
CA ARG A 53 13.56 2.40 0.51
C ARG A 53 13.39 2.00 1.97
N ALA A 54 13.12 2.95 2.87
CA ALA A 54 12.96 2.67 4.28
C ALA A 54 11.76 1.75 4.55
N THR A 55 10.60 2.02 3.92
CA THR A 55 9.40 1.21 4.10
C THR A 55 9.56 -0.21 3.56
N VAL A 56 10.22 -0.37 2.41
CA VAL A 56 10.55 -1.69 1.85
C VAL A 56 11.63 -2.38 2.68
N GLY A 57 12.64 -1.64 3.15
CA GLY A 57 13.72 -2.17 3.98
C GLY A 57 13.22 -2.77 5.27
N VAL A 58 12.38 -2.05 6.03
CA VAL A 58 11.80 -2.59 7.28
C VAL A 58 10.81 -3.71 7.02
N CYS A 59 10.12 -3.72 5.88
CA CYS A 59 9.27 -4.85 5.49
C CYS A 59 10.10 -6.11 5.20
N SER A 60 11.20 -5.96 4.49
CA SER A 60 12.13 -7.06 4.21
C SER A 60 12.77 -7.60 5.49
N LEU A 61 13.16 -6.71 6.41
CA LEU A 61 13.73 -7.09 7.70
C LEU A 61 12.70 -7.83 8.57
N ALA A 62 11.46 -7.35 8.64
CA ALA A 62 10.38 -8.01 9.38
C ALA A 62 10.06 -9.41 8.82
N ALA A 63 10.13 -9.57 7.49
CA ALA A 63 9.98 -10.87 6.85
C ALA A 63 11.15 -11.83 7.22
N ALA A 64 12.38 -11.33 7.21
CA ALA A 64 13.56 -12.09 7.59
C ALA A 64 13.52 -12.51 9.07
N GLU A 65 13.09 -11.60 9.96
CA GLU A 65 12.92 -11.89 11.39
C GLU A 65 11.86 -12.95 11.65
N LEU A 66 10.68 -12.84 11.00
CA LEU A 66 9.64 -13.87 11.11
C LEU A 66 10.12 -15.23 10.60
N GLY A 67 10.84 -15.25 9.48
CA GLY A 67 11.43 -16.47 8.92
C GLY A 67 12.47 -17.12 9.86
N ALA A 68 13.36 -16.30 10.43
CA ALA A 68 14.34 -16.75 11.41
C ALA A 68 13.69 -17.31 12.69
N ARG A 69 12.64 -16.63 13.17
CA ARG A 69 11.87 -17.08 14.33
C ARG A 69 11.26 -18.47 14.11
N ARG A 70 10.72 -18.71 12.92
CA ARG A 70 10.11 -19.99 12.55
C ARG A 70 11.12 -21.12 12.39
N SER A 71 12.31 -20.82 11.89
CA SER A 71 13.37 -21.81 11.66
C SER A 71 14.29 -22.02 12.86
N GLY A 72 14.15 -21.22 13.93
CA GLY A 72 15.06 -21.23 15.08
C GLY A 72 16.46 -20.70 14.74
N GLY A 73 16.64 -20.01 13.61
CA GLY A 73 17.92 -19.51 13.13
C GLY A 73 18.18 -18.04 13.49
N ALA A 74 19.37 -17.54 13.11
CA ALA A 74 19.69 -16.12 13.18
C ALA A 74 18.96 -15.34 12.06
N VAL A 75 18.63 -14.07 12.31
CA VAL A 75 18.04 -13.19 11.29
C VAL A 75 19.06 -12.98 10.17
N PRO A 76 18.78 -13.40 8.93
CA PRO A 76 19.69 -13.23 7.81
C PRO A 76 19.79 -11.76 7.39
N ALA A 77 20.86 -11.40 6.70
CA ALA A 77 20.99 -10.09 6.06
C ALA A 77 19.98 -9.98 4.90
N VAL A 78 19.38 -8.81 4.75
CA VAL A 78 18.49 -8.46 3.66
C VAL A 78 19.10 -7.35 2.81
N ARG A 79 18.96 -7.49 1.49
CA ARG A 79 19.42 -6.50 0.53
C ARG A 79 18.23 -5.97 -0.24
N VAL A 80 18.06 -4.65 -0.28
CA VAL A 80 17.01 -3.96 -0.99
C VAL A 80 17.60 -3.23 -2.19
N ASP A 81 17.10 -3.53 -3.38
CA ASP A 81 17.48 -2.86 -4.62
C ASP A 81 16.59 -1.63 -4.81
N GLU A 82 17.19 -0.43 -4.80
CA GLU A 82 16.44 0.83 -4.95
C GLU A 82 15.80 0.97 -6.33
N GLY A 83 16.33 0.29 -7.37
CA GLY A 83 15.69 0.26 -8.68
C GLY A 83 14.41 -0.57 -8.68
N ALA A 84 14.39 -1.70 -7.95
CA ALA A 84 13.17 -2.45 -7.71
C ALA A 84 12.16 -1.61 -6.93
N VAL A 85 12.62 -0.89 -5.90
CA VAL A 85 11.78 0.01 -5.10
C VAL A 85 11.15 1.10 -5.97
N ALA A 86 11.97 1.81 -6.76
CA ALA A 86 11.50 2.88 -7.64
C ALA A 86 10.47 2.37 -8.66
N THR A 87 10.70 1.19 -9.24
CA THR A 87 9.79 0.56 -10.19
C THR A 87 8.47 0.14 -9.52
N ALA A 88 8.53 -0.46 -8.33
CA ALA A 88 7.35 -0.94 -7.61
C ALA A 88 6.45 0.19 -7.07
N PHE A 89 7.03 1.35 -6.72
CA PHE A 89 6.28 2.52 -6.25
C PHE A 89 5.43 3.20 -7.34
N VAL A 90 5.63 2.79 -8.60
CA VAL A 90 4.80 3.21 -9.74
C VAL A 90 4.32 1.99 -10.54
N SER A 91 4.08 0.86 -9.88
CA SER A 91 3.70 -0.41 -10.50
C SER A 91 2.49 -0.27 -11.42
N GLU A 92 1.49 0.52 -11.03
CA GLU A 92 0.29 0.81 -11.80
C GLU A 92 0.57 1.50 -13.14
N ARG A 93 1.72 2.19 -13.26
CA ARG A 93 2.15 2.84 -14.52
C ARG A 93 2.87 1.88 -15.45
N HIS A 94 3.49 0.85 -14.89
CA HIS A 94 4.20 -0.18 -15.65
C HIS A 94 3.28 -1.30 -16.11
N LEU A 95 2.14 -1.50 -15.45
CA LEU A 95 1.17 -2.51 -15.83
C LEU A 95 0.75 -2.37 -17.30
N ARG A 96 0.74 -3.50 -18.00
CA ARG A 96 0.11 -3.65 -19.31
C ARG A 96 -0.74 -4.90 -19.30
N ILE A 97 -1.94 -4.83 -19.88
CA ILE A 97 -2.88 -5.94 -20.04
C ILE A 97 -3.09 -6.09 -21.55
N ASP A 98 -2.59 -7.17 -22.15
CA ASP A 98 -2.55 -7.36 -23.60
C ASP A 98 -1.96 -6.16 -24.34
N GLY A 99 -0.90 -5.57 -23.78
CA GLY A 99 -0.26 -4.36 -24.30
C GLY A 99 -0.97 -3.04 -23.96
N ARG A 100 -2.23 -3.06 -23.52
CA ARG A 100 -3.00 -1.87 -23.13
C ARG A 100 -2.51 -1.28 -21.81
N LYS A 101 -2.36 0.04 -21.78
CA LYS A 101 -2.04 0.80 -20.57
C LYS A 101 -3.32 1.09 -19.76
N PRO A 102 -3.35 0.85 -18.44
CA PRO A 102 -4.43 1.27 -17.55
C PRO A 102 -4.64 2.77 -17.51
N THR A 103 -5.85 3.18 -17.14
CA THR A 103 -6.18 4.60 -16.86
C THR A 103 -6.14 4.83 -15.36
N ASN A 104 -5.10 5.52 -14.87
CA ASN A 104 -4.90 5.74 -13.43
C ASN A 104 -5.80 6.84 -12.85
N PHE A 105 -6.13 7.86 -13.64
CA PHE A 105 -6.99 8.97 -13.23
C PHE A 105 -8.05 9.25 -14.28
N ALA A 106 -9.31 9.34 -13.83
CA ALA A 106 -10.42 9.76 -14.67
C ALA A 106 -10.33 11.25 -15.05
N PRO A 107 -10.96 11.70 -16.15
CA PRO A 107 -10.84 13.07 -16.66
C PRO A 107 -11.20 14.19 -15.67
N LEU A 108 -12.09 13.92 -14.70
CA LEU A 108 -12.45 14.89 -13.65
C LEU A 108 -11.64 14.75 -12.35
N SER A 109 -10.59 13.92 -12.35
CA SER A 109 -9.63 13.81 -11.25
C SER A 109 -8.37 14.63 -11.58
N GLY A 110 -8.19 15.78 -10.94
CA GLY A 110 -7.11 16.70 -11.30
C GLY A 110 -6.97 17.88 -10.38
N PHE A 111 -6.01 18.75 -10.69
CA PHE A 111 -5.90 20.10 -10.12
C PHE A 111 -6.64 21.10 -10.97
N TRP A 112 -7.43 21.95 -10.33
CA TRP A 112 -8.27 22.97 -10.98
C TRP A 112 -8.04 24.31 -10.33
N ARG A 113 -7.98 25.37 -11.14
CA ARG A 113 -7.92 26.74 -10.63
C ARG A 113 -9.28 27.09 -10.00
N ALA A 114 -9.23 27.64 -8.80
CA ALA A 114 -10.35 28.23 -8.06
C ALA A 114 -10.19 29.76 -8.02
N ALA A 115 -11.16 30.49 -7.49
CA ALA A 115 -11.12 31.94 -7.42
C ALA A 115 -9.94 32.49 -6.59
N ASP A 116 -9.55 31.74 -5.55
CA ASP A 116 -8.54 32.13 -4.54
C ASP A 116 -7.41 31.13 -4.35
N GLY A 117 -7.25 30.18 -5.27
CA GLY A 117 -6.23 29.15 -5.14
C GLY A 117 -6.45 27.95 -6.07
N TRP A 118 -6.20 26.74 -5.57
CA TRP A 118 -6.33 25.51 -6.32
C TRP A 118 -7.17 24.49 -5.56
N VAL A 119 -7.86 23.65 -6.30
CA VAL A 119 -8.63 22.50 -5.78
C VAL A 119 -8.10 21.23 -6.43
N ARG A 120 -7.94 20.17 -5.64
CA ARG A 120 -7.72 18.80 -6.12
C ARG A 120 -9.03 18.02 -6.01
N THR A 121 -9.50 17.45 -7.11
CA THR A 121 -10.66 16.56 -7.15
C THR A 121 -10.24 15.11 -7.34
N HIS A 122 -11.07 14.16 -6.85
CA HIS A 122 -10.94 12.74 -7.10
C HIS A 122 -12.29 12.15 -7.52
N ALA A 123 -12.41 11.82 -8.79
CA ALA A 123 -13.65 11.37 -9.44
C ALA A 123 -13.45 10.07 -10.26
N ASN A 124 -12.52 9.22 -9.85
CA ASN A 124 -12.21 7.96 -10.54
C ASN A 124 -13.40 6.98 -10.51
N TYR A 125 -14.17 7.00 -9.43
CA TYR A 125 -15.34 6.13 -9.31
C TYR A 125 -16.61 6.84 -9.81
N PRO A 126 -17.51 6.14 -10.55
CA PRO A 126 -18.73 6.74 -11.09
C PRO A 126 -19.58 7.48 -10.05
N HIS A 127 -19.69 6.93 -8.84
CA HIS A 127 -20.45 7.54 -7.76
C HIS A 127 -19.78 8.79 -7.17
N HIS A 128 -18.44 8.88 -7.16
CA HIS A 128 -17.73 10.10 -6.76
C HIS A 128 -17.87 11.19 -7.83
N ARG A 129 -17.77 10.81 -9.11
CA ARG A 129 -18.02 11.71 -10.25
C ARG A 129 -19.42 12.31 -10.19
N ALA A 130 -20.44 11.46 -10.03
CA ALA A 130 -21.82 11.92 -9.96
C ALA A 130 -22.06 12.93 -8.82
N ARG A 131 -21.52 12.63 -7.61
CA ARG A 131 -21.63 13.52 -6.45
C ARG A 131 -20.88 14.83 -6.62
N LEU A 132 -19.70 14.82 -7.25
CA LEU A 132 -18.94 16.03 -7.57
C LEU A 132 -19.76 16.94 -8.49
N LEU A 133 -20.30 16.42 -9.59
CA LEU A 133 -21.10 17.19 -10.54
C LEU A 133 -22.39 17.72 -9.89
N THR A 134 -23.11 16.88 -9.15
CA THR A 134 -24.33 17.30 -8.43
C THR A 134 -24.03 18.41 -7.42
N ALA A 135 -22.95 18.31 -6.64
CA ALA A 135 -22.55 19.31 -5.65
C ALA A 135 -22.28 20.69 -6.28
N LEU A 136 -21.80 20.71 -7.51
CA LEU A 136 -21.47 21.93 -8.25
C LEU A 136 -22.62 22.43 -9.14
N GLY A 137 -23.74 21.73 -9.20
CA GLY A 137 -24.90 22.05 -10.05
C GLY A 137 -24.63 21.77 -11.54
N LEU A 138 -23.72 20.85 -11.85
CA LEU A 138 -23.33 20.51 -13.21
C LEU A 138 -24.12 19.30 -13.74
N PRO A 139 -24.50 19.29 -15.04
CA PRO A 139 -25.11 18.16 -15.71
C PRO A 139 -24.24 16.89 -15.63
N ALA A 140 -24.87 15.70 -15.67
CA ALA A 140 -24.16 14.43 -15.57
C ALA A 140 -23.16 14.17 -16.71
N HIS A 141 -23.34 14.81 -17.87
CA HIS A 141 -22.45 14.68 -19.04
C HIS A 141 -21.29 15.70 -19.04
N SER A 142 -21.23 16.63 -18.06
CA SER A 142 -20.20 17.66 -17.99
C SER A 142 -18.79 17.10 -18.00
N GLY A 143 -17.94 17.75 -18.77
CA GLY A 143 -16.55 17.42 -18.99
C GLY A 143 -15.56 18.25 -18.16
N PRO A 144 -14.26 18.14 -18.45
CA PRO A 144 -13.21 18.92 -17.81
C PRO A 144 -13.41 20.44 -17.93
N ASP A 145 -13.81 20.96 -19.08
CA ASP A 145 -13.96 22.40 -19.31
C ASP A 145 -15.12 22.97 -18.48
N ASP A 146 -16.25 22.25 -18.39
CA ASP A 146 -17.40 22.65 -17.58
C ASP A 146 -17.00 22.71 -16.09
N LEU A 147 -16.24 21.68 -15.63
CA LEU A 147 -15.75 21.63 -14.26
C LEU A 147 -14.78 22.78 -13.98
N ALA A 148 -13.84 23.06 -14.88
CA ALA A 148 -12.89 24.16 -14.75
C ALA A 148 -13.60 25.51 -14.65
N ALA A 149 -14.57 25.77 -15.53
CA ALA A 149 -15.36 26.99 -15.51
C ALA A 149 -16.16 27.16 -14.20
N ALA A 150 -16.77 26.08 -13.72
CA ALA A 150 -17.54 26.09 -12.47
C ALA A 150 -16.66 26.34 -11.23
N LEU A 151 -15.43 25.86 -11.23
CA LEU A 151 -14.49 26.01 -10.11
C LEU A 151 -13.80 27.40 -10.11
N ALA A 152 -13.50 27.95 -11.27
CA ALA A 152 -12.76 29.21 -11.42
C ALA A 152 -13.41 30.41 -10.69
N VAL A 153 -14.73 30.40 -10.52
CA VAL A 153 -15.51 31.46 -9.87
C VAL A 153 -15.85 31.20 -8.40
N ARG A 154 -15.35 30.12 -7.82
CA ARG A 154 -15.67 29.71 -6.44
C ARG A 154 -14.41 29.67 -5.58
N PRO A 155 -14.48 30.09 -4.29
CA PRO A 155 -13.37 29.88 -3.35
C PRO A 155 -13.07 28.40 -3.13
N ALA A 156 -11.80 28.04 -3.11
CA ALA A 156 -11.34 26.65 -3.01
C ALA A 156 -11.90 25.91 -1.79
N ARG A 157 -11.91 26.59 -0.63
CA ARG A 157 -12.45 26.02 0.62
C ARG A 157 -13.97 25.83 0.56
N ALA A 158 -14.70 26.75 -0.06
CA ALA A 158 -16.15 26.59 -0.25
C ALA A 158 -16.48 25.39 -1.15
N VAL A 159 -15.69 25.18 -2.21
CA VAL A 159 -15.79 23.99 -3.06
C VAL A 159 -15.55 22.71 -2.23
N GLN A 160 -14.48 22.68 -1.45
CA GLN A 160 -14.16 21.54 -0.56
C GLN A 160 -15.36 21.17 0.30
N GLU A 161 -15.90 22.09 1.08
CA GLU A 161 -16.99 21.80 2.00
C GLU A 161 -18.28 21.41 1.27
N THR A 162 -18.63 22.10 0.18
CA THR A 162 -19.81 21.77 -0.63
C THR A 162 -19.74 20.36 -1.21
N VAL A 163 -18.57 20.00 -1.77
CA VAL A 163 -18.39 18.68 -2.39
C VAL A 163 -18.36 17.57 -1.34
N TYR A 164 -17.69 17.76 -0.19
CA TYR A 164 -17.70 16.77 0.90
C TYR A 164 -19.09 16.61 1.52
N ALA A 165 -19.86 17.70 1.72
CA ALA A 165 -21.23 17.62 2.23
C ALA A 165 -22.15 16.77 1.32
N ALA A 166 -21.92 16.81 -0.01
CA ALA A 166 -22.63 15.97 -0.97
C ALA A 166 -22.04 14.53 -1.07
N GLY A 167 -20.98 14.23 -0.32
CA GLY A 167 -20.29 12.94 -0.34
C GLY A 167 -19.41 12.72 -1.58
N GLY A 168 -19.10 13.78 -2.33
CA GLY A 168 -18.05 13.83 -3.34
C GLY A 168 -16.67 14.06 -2.71
N LEU A 169 -15.65 14.30 -3.55
CA LEU A 169 -14.26 14.39 -3.11
C LEU A 169 -13.55 15.56 -3.81
N ALA A 170 -13.28 16.59 -3.05
CA ALA A 170 -12.48 17.73 -3.44
C ALA A 170 -11.79 18.33 -2.21
N VAL A 171 -10.55 18.78 -2.34
CA VAL A 171 -9.83 19.48 -1.27
C VAL A 171 -9.19 20.75 -1.82
N ALA A 172 -9.17 21.80 -1.02
CA ALA A 172 -8.35 22.96 -1.29
C ALA A 172 -6.87 22.57 -1.16
N VAL A 173 -6.03 23.05 -2.05
CA VAL A 173 -4.58 22.83 -1.95
C VAL A 173 -4.05 23.73 -0.84
N ALA A 174 -3.49 23.10 0.21
CA ALA A 174 -2.91 23.82 1.32
C ALA A 174 -1.52 24.38 0.95
N ARG A 175 -1.16 25.52 1.51
CA ARG A 175 0.22 26.00 1.52
C ARG A 175 1.06 25.20 2.52
N PRO A 176 2.39 25.15 2.35
CA PRO A 176 3.26 24.52 3.34
C PRO A 176 3.06 25.17 4.72
N GLY A 177 2.77 24.34 5.73
CA GLY A 177 2.51 24.81 7.10
C GLY A 177 1.07 25.27 7.40
N GLU A 178 0.19 25.43 6.39
CA GLU A 178 -1.20 25.88 6.55
C GLU A 178 -2.24 24.76 6.43
N SER A 179 -1.83 23.51 6.56
CA SER A 179 -2.74 22.36 6.52
C SER A 179 -3.76 22.41 7.65
N GLU A 180 -5.04 22.19 7.33
CA GLU A 180 -6.10 21.98 8.35
C GLU A 180 -5.96 20.65 9.08
N ILE A 181 -5.10 19.76 8.57
CA ILE A 181 -4.82 18.47 9.17
C ILE A 181 -3.67 18.66 10.16
N PRO A 182 -3.83 18.30 11.43
CA PRO A 182 -2.78 18.47 12.43
C PRO A 182 -1.67 17.42 12.23
N LEU A 183 -0.74 17.71 11.33
CA LEU A 183 0.37 16.80 11.01
C LEU A 183 1.38 16.67 12.18
N ALA A 184 1.55 17.73 12.98
CA ALA A 184 2.48 17.70 14.11
C ALA A 184 2.03 16.67 15.17
N GLY A 185 2.93 15.76 15.53
CA GLY A 185 2.65 14.70 16.50
C GLY A 185 1.77 13.56 15.98
N MET A 186 1.42 13.56 14.69
CA MET A 186 0.70 12.43 14.11
C MET A 186 1.61 11.20 14.04
N PRO A 187 1.23 10.07 14.65
CA PRO A 187 2.06 8.88 14.68
C PRO A 187 2.15 8.25 13.30
N LEU A 188 3.32 7.69 12.97
CA LEU A 188 3.52 6.90 11.76
C LEU A 188 2.73 5.58 11.84
N ILE A 189 2.77 4.95 13.02
CA ILE A 189 2.11 3.68 13.32
C ILE A 189 1.53 3.78 14.74
N GLU A 190 0.28 3.35 14.91
CA GLU A 190 -0.29 3.11 16.23
C GLU A 190 -0.47 1.61 16.41
N SER A 191 0.10 1.05 17.47
CA SER A 191 0.01 -0.37 17.81
C SER A 191 -0.47 -0.54 19.24
N ARG A 192 -1.56 -1.30 19.42
CA ARG A 192 -2.13 -1.62 20.72
C ARG A 192 -2.31 -3.13 20.85
N ARG A 193 -1.65 -3.73 21.83
CA ARG A 193 -1.90 -5.13 22.19
C ARG A 193 -3.20 -5.21 22.97
N ILE A 194 -4.04 -6.19 22.65
CA ILE A 194 -5.33 -6.41 23.30
C ILE A 194 -5.41 -7.87 23.74
N GLY A 195 -5.78 -8.04 25.01
CA GLY A 195 -5.90 -9.35 25.63
C GLY A 195 -4.56 -9.99 25.97
N GLU A 196 -4.63 -10.95 26.88
CA GLU A 196 -3.57 -11.91 27.16
C GLU A 196 -3.99 -13.24 26.54
N GLY A 197 -3.08 -13.92 25.88
CA GLY A 197 -3.31 -15.20 25.22
C GLY A 197 -2.10 -16.10 25.33
N ALA A 198 -2.31 -17.41 25.20
CA ALA A 198 -1.20 -18.31 25.03
C ALA A 198 -0.42 -18.01 23.75
N ALA A 199 0.88 -18.23 23.78
CA ALA A 199 1.70 -18.17 22.58
C ALA A 199 1.04 -18.97 21.44
N ARG A 200 0.97 -18.38 20.25
CA ARG A 200 0.35 -19.01 19.08
C ARG A 200 1.39 -19.18 17.97
N PRO A 201 2.13 -20.30 17.99
CA PRO A 201 3.10 -20.60 16.94
C PRO A 201 2.39 -20.73 15.58
N LEU A 202 3.08 -20.34 14.54
CA LEU A 202 2.61 -20.58 13.18
C LEU A 202 2.82 -22.04 12.80
N PRO A 203 1.97 -22.63 11.93
CA PRO A 203 2.12 -24.02 11.49
C PRO A 203 3.51 -24.27 10.91
N GLU A 204 4.13 -25.39 11.29
CA GLU A 204 5.44 -25.81 10.76
C GLU A 204 5.32 -26.34 9.32
N THR A 205 4.18 -26.89 8.98
CA THR A 205 3.95 -27.52 7.68
C THR A 205 3.72 -26.45 6.61
N PRO A 206 4.46 -26.50 5.49
CA PRO A 206 4.15 -25.66 4.35
C PRO A 206 2.72 -25.97 3.87
N LEU A 207 1.92 -24.95 3.58
CA LEU A 207 0.74 -25.17 2.74
C LEU A 207 1.24 -25.82 1.45
N PRO A 208 0.48 -26.80 0.86
CA PRO A 208 0.90 -27.41 -0.38
C PRO A 208 1.19 -26.32 -1.38
N ALA A 209 2.44 -26.24 -1.83
CA ALA A 209 2.81 -25.37 -2.93
C ALA A 209 1.87 -25.72 -4.07
N HIS A 210 1.06 -24.76 -4.51
CA HIS A 210 0.29 -24.96 -5.73
C HIS A 210 1.31 -25.34 -6.79
N GLY A 211 1.15 -26.51 -7.39
CA GLY A 211 2.06 -27.01 -8.40
C GLY A 211 2.24 -25.98 -9.52
N PRO A 212 3.35 -26.02 -10.24
CA PRO A 212 3.63 -25.07 -11.32
C PRO A 212 2.42 -25.01 -12.23
N ILE A 213 2.01 -23.79 -12.58
CA ILE A 213 0.90 -23.52 -13.48
C ILE A 213 1.19 -24.26 -14.79
N SER A 214 0.45 -25.33 -15.04
CA SER A 214 0.52 -26.07 -16.30
C SER A 214 -0.19 -25.27 -17.38
N GLY A 215 0.51 -24.29 -17.97
CA GLY A 215 0.14 -23.61 -19.19
C GLY A 215 0.93 -24.20 -20.37
N PRO A 216 0.46 -24.06 -21.62
CA PRO A 216 1.14 -24.63 -22.78
C PRO A 216 2.53 -24.04 -22.90
N THR A 217 3.52 -24.92 -22.88
CA THR A 217 4.95 -24.62 -22.99
C THR A 217 5.27 -23.99 -24.33
N SER A 218 5.48 -22.68 -24.34
CA SER A 218 6.30 -22.01 -25.35
C SER A 218 7.60 -21.57 -24.66
N GLY A 219 8.63 -22.32 -24.87
CA GLY A 219 10.08 -22.14 -24.83
C GLY A 219 10.78 -21.15 -23.87
N VAL A 220 10.13 -20.56 -22.86
CA VAL A 220 10.78 -19.76 -21.82
C VAL A 220 10.50 -20.42 -20.48
N LEU A 221 11.52 -20.96 -19.85
CA LEU A 221 11.43 -21.54 -18.51
C LEU A 221 10.88 -20.47 -17.54
N PRO A 222 9.82 -20.77 -16.76
CA PRO A 222 9.40 -19.88 -15.68
C PRO A 222 10.57 -19.73 -14.71
N ALA A 223 10.88 -18.50 -14.31
CA ALA A 223 11.85 -18.22 -13.27
C ALA A 223 11.39 -18.96 -12.00
N SER A 224 12.02 -20.06 -11.69
CA SER A 224 11.70 -20.91 -10.54
C SER A 224 12.05 -20.15 -9.27
N GLY A 225 11.02 -19.60 -8.57
CA GLY A 225 11.20 -19.10 -7.21
C GLY A 225 11.68 -20.24 -6.33
N VAL A 226 12.93 -20.22 -5.92
CA VAL A 226 13.46 -21.23 -5.00
C VAL A 226 13.08 -20.84 -3.59
N LEU A 227 12.44 -21.77 -2.90
CA LEU A 227 12.10 -21.69 -1.49
C LEU A 227 13.38 -21.51 -0.62
N PRO A 228 13.30 -20.84 0.54
CA PRO A 228 14.40 -20.84 1.51
C PRO A 228 14.84 -22.27 1.84
N ALA A 229 16.05 -22.45 2.33
CA ALA A 229 16.62 -23.78 2.61
C ALA A 229 15.71 -24.70 3.44
N SER A 230 14.76 -24.15 4.20
CA SER A 230 13.70 -24.86 4.93
C SER A 230 12.46 -25.18 4.09
N GLY A 231 12.35 -24.69 2.86
CA GLY A 231 11.18 -24.87 2.01
C GLY A 231 9.93 -24.07 2.44
N VAL A 232 10.02 -23.24 3.49
CA VAL A 232 8.89 -22.53 4.09
C VAL A 232 9.07 -21.02 3.93
N LEU A 233 8.13 -20.34 3.28
CA LEU A 233 8.10 -18.87 3.21
C LEU A 233 7.74 -18.26 4.58
N PRO A 234 8.21 -17.02 4.91
CA PRO A 234 8.04 -16.41 6.22
C PRO A 234 6.59 -16.39 6.74
N ALA A 235 5.61 -16.12 5.89
CA ALA A 235 4.20 -16.06 6.26
C ALA A 235 3.38 -17.30 5.82
N SER A 236 4.03 -18.43 5.48
CA SER A 236 3.31 -19.67 5.14
C SER A 236 2.38 -20.10 6.28
N GLY A 237 1.14 -20.47 5.93
CA GLY A 237 0.11 -20.88 6.90
C GLY A 237 -0.61 -19.72 7.58
N VAL A 238 -0.24 -18.46 7.30
CA VAL A 238 -0.98 -17.26 7.78
C VAL A 238 -2.18 -17.03 6.88
N ARG A 239 -3.37 -16.87 7.47
CA ARG A 239 -4.63 -16.57 6.79
C ARG A 239 -4.98 -15.09 6.93
N VAL A 240 -5.04 -14.38 5.80
CA VAL A 240 -5.27 -12.92 5.75
C VAL A 240 -6.58 -12.62 5.05
N LEU A 241 -7.55 -12.05 5.78
CA LEU A 241 -8.77 -11.52 5.22
C LEU A 241 -8.55 -10.07 4.77
N ASP A 242 -8.58 -9.84 3.46
CA ASP A 242 -8.31 -8.55 2.84
C ASP A 242 -9.62 -7.84 2.48
N LEU A 243 -9.98 -6.83 3.27
CA LEU A 243 -11.14 -5.95 3.04
C LEU A 243 -10.69 -4.58 2.53
N THR A 244 -9.65 -4.54 1.71
CA THR A 244 -9.05 -3.28 1.24
C THR A 244 -9.29 -3.02 -0.24
N ARG A 245 -9.03 -1.79 -0.65
CA ARG A 245 -9.21 -1.31 -2.03
C ARG A 245 -8.09 -0.34 -2.39
N VAL A 246 -7.98 -0.05 -3.68
CA VAL A 246 -7.09 0.95 -4.27
C VAL A 246 -5.62 0.48 -4.23
N ILE A 247 -4.74 1.10 -3.44
CA ILE A 247 -3.29 0.83 -3.48
C ILE A 247 -2.76 0.40 -2.11
N ALA A 248 -2.87 1.21 -1.06
CA ALA A 248 -2.15 1.01 0.21
C ALA A 248 -2.41 -0.36 0.85
N GLY A 249 -3.66 -0.68 1.16
CA GLY A 249 -4.03 -2.00 1.69
C GLY A 249 -3.70 -3.14 0.74
N PRO A 250 -4.08 -3.05 -0.54
CA PRO A 250 -3.74 -4.07 -1.54
C PRO A 250 -2.24 -4.31 -1.72
N VAL A 251 -1.37 -3.29 -1.64
CA VAL A 251 0.10 -3.45 -1.63
C VAL A 251 0.56 -4.23 -0.40
N ALA A 252 0.02 -3.92 0.79
CA ALA A 252 0.33 -4.68 2.00
C ALA A 252 -0.05 -6.16 1.86
N THR A 253 -1.26 -6.43 1.41
CA THR A 253 -1.78 -7.80 1.34
C THR A 253 -1.16 -8.61 0.20
N ARG A 254 -0.81 -7.99 -0.97
CA ARG A 254 -0.01 -8.69 -1.99
C ARG A 254 1.41 -9.00 -1.51
N THR A 255 1.98 -8.16 -0.64
CA THR A 255 3.28 -8.41 -0.03
C THR A 255 3.21 -9.59 0.94
N LEU A 256 2.16 -9.69 1.77
CA LEU A 256 1.94 -10.86 2.62
C LEU A 256 1.73 -12.14 1.79
N ALA A 257 1.02 -12.05 0.67
CA ALA A 257 0.85 -13.17 -0.27
C ALA A 257 2.17 -13.62 -0.90
N LEU A 258 3.06 -12.68 -1.29
CA LEU A 258 4.41 -12.97 -1.75
C LEU A 258 5.19 -13.79 -0.72
N LEU A 259 5.02 -13.45 0.56
CA LEU A 259 5.69 -14.08 1.68
C LEU A 259 5.01 -15.40 2.14
N GLY A 260 4.01 -15.89 1.39
CA GLY A 260 3.40 -17.21 1.58
C GLY A 260 2.08 -17.23 2.34
N ALA A 261 1.51 -16.08 2.69
CA ALA A 261 0.18 -16.04 3.32
C ALA A 261 -0.93 -16.46 2.34
N ASP A 262 -1.95 -17.16 2.85
CA ASP A 262 -3.22 -17.36 2.14
C ASP A 262 -4.06 -16.10 2.27
N VAL A 263 -4.08 -15.28 1.23
CA VAL A 263 -4.80 -14.01 1.22
C VAL A 263 -6.11 -14.14 0.45
N LEU A 264 -7.22 -13.98 1.16
CA LEU A 264 -8.55 -13.92 0.57
C LEU A 264 -9.08 -12.48 0.60
N ARG A 265 -9.14 -11.88 -0.59
CA ARG A 265 -9.75 -10.57 -0.78
C ARG A 265 -11.27 -10.71 -0.87
N VAL A 266 -11.99 -9.82 -0.18
CA VAL A 266 -13.44 -9.74 -0.20
C VAL A 266 -13.88 -8.39 -0.77
N ASP A 267 -14.51 -8.43 -1.93
CA ASP A 267 -15.07 -7.25 -2.58
C ASP A 267 -16.58 -7.14 -2.38
N SER A 268 -17.07 -5.91 -2.31
CA SER A 268 -18.51 -5.66 -2.28
C SER A 268 -19.10 -5.69 -3.71
N PRO A 269 -20.12 -6.50 -3.99
CA PRO A 269 -20.76 -6.49 -5.31
C PRO A 269 -21.47 -5.16 -5.62
N ARG A 270 -21.74 -4.34 -4.58
CA ARG A 270 -22.38 -3.02 -4.73
C ARG A 270 -21.40 -1.90 -5.06
N LEU A 271 -20.12 -2.11 -4.83
CA LEU A 271 -19.04 -1.15 -5.08
C LEU A 271 -17.85 -1.92 -5.68
N PRO A 272 -17.95 -2.36 -6.93
CA PRO A 272 -16.88 -3.11 -7.57
C PRO A 272 -15.58 -2.27 -7.63
N GLU A 273 -14.45 -2.95 -7.54
CA GLU A 273 -13.14 -2.35 -7.74
C GLU A 273 -12.88 -2.12 -9.23
N ASP A 274 -11.98 -1.20 -9.53
CA ASP A 274 -11.43 -1.05 -10.87
C ASP A 274 -10.64 -2.32 -11.25
N PRO A 275 -10.99 -3.00 -12.35
CA PRO A 275 -10.28 -4.21 -12.80
C PRO A 275 -8.79 -3.98 -13.04
N ASP A 276 -8.39 -2.81 -13.52
CA ASP A 276 -6.99 -2.48 -13.77
C ASP A 276 -6.20 -2.32 -12.45
N ALA A 277 -6.79 -1.72 -11.42
CA ALA A 277 -6.20 -1.64 -10.09
C ALA A 277 -6.05 -3.03 -9.45
N HIS A 278 -7.04 -3.90 -9.66
CA HIS A 278 -6.95 -5.29 -9.22
C HIS A 278 -5.86 -6.06 -9.98
N ALA A 279 -5.72 -5.85 -11.28
CA ALA A 279 -4.69 -6.51 -12.09
C ALA A 279 -3.27 -6.18 -11.60
N ASP A 280 -3.01 -4.98 -11.07
CA ASP A 280 -1.73 -4.63 -10.44
C ASP A 280 -1.56 -5.26 -9.05
N THR A 281 -2.61 -5.18 -8.21
CA THR A 281 -2.48 -5.50 -6.79
C THR A 281 -3.01 -6.88 -6.38
N GLY A 282 -3.57 -7.64 -7.32
CA GLY A 282 -4.17 -8.95 -7.08
C GLY A 282 -3.20 -10.13 -7.09
N PHE A 283 -1.92 -9.91 -7.39
CA PHE A 283 -0.91 -10.97 -7.42
C PHE A 283 -0.84 -11.75 -6.09
N GLY A 284 -0.77 -13.07 -6.18
CA GLY A 284 -0.73 -13.99 -5.05
C GLY A 284 -2.04 -14.16 -4.28
N LYS A 285 -3.09 -13.39 -4.59
CA LYS A 285 -4.35 -13.38 -3.85
C LYS A 285 -5.44 -14.19 -4.53
N ARG A 286 -6.42 -14.61 -3.73
CA ARG A 286 -7.74 -15.07 -4.16
C ARG A 286 -8.76 -13.93 -3.94
N SER A 287 -9.82 -13.88 -4.72
CA SER A 287 -10.84 -12.83 -4.64
C SER A 287 -12.24 -13.43 -4.64
N THR A 288 -13.06 -13.03 -3.67
CA THR A 288 -14.47 -13.40 -3.56
C THR A 288 -15.34 -12.16 -3.41
N ALA A 289 -16.63 -12.25 -3.79
CA ALA A 289 -17.58 -11.16 -3.65
C ALA A 289 -18.62 -11.49 -2.57
N LEU A 290 -18.71 -10.66 -1.52
CA LEU A 290 -19.67 -10.81 -0.42
C LEU A 290 -20.39 -9.49 -0.13
N ASP A 291 -21.72 -9.54 -0.05
CA ASP A 291 -22.51 -8.39 0.41
C ASP A 291 -22.64 -8.40 1.95
N LEU A 292 -21.85 -7.60 2.63
CA LEU A 292 -21.91 -7.47 4.09
C LEU A 292 -23.24 -6.86 4.59
N ALA A 293 -24.04 -6.24 3.73
CA ALA A 293 -25.39 -5.79 4.11
C ALA A 293 -26.38 -6.97 4.20
N ALA A 294 -26.10 -8.06 3.49
CA ALA A 294 -26.90 -9.29 3.54
C ALA A 294 -26.50 -10.16 4.76
N PRO A 295 -27.46 -10.79 5.47
CA PRO A 295 -27.16 -11.69 6.60
C PRO A 295 -26.23 -12.85 6.23
N GLU A 296 -26.36 -13.39 5.03
CA GLU A 296 -25.52 -14.49 4.52
C GLU A 296 -24.05 -14.06 4.37
N GLY A 297 -23.80 -12.90 3.74
CA GLY A 297 -22.46 -12.35 3.59
C GLY A 297 -21.77 -12.11 4.95
N ARG A 298 -22.51 -11.61 5.94
CA ARG A 298 -22.00 -11.48 7.32
C ARG A 298 -21.66 -12.80 7.96
N ARG A 299 -22.53 -13.83 7.85
CA ARG A 299 -22.24 -15.18 8.37
C ARG A 299 -21.00 -15.78 7.72
N THR A 300 -20.83 -15.61 6.42
CA THR A 300 -19.67 -16.08 5.68
C THR A 300 -18.37 -15.39 6.16
N VAL A 301 -18.39 -14.07 6.33
CA VAL A 301 -17.23 -13.32 6.86
C VAL A 301 -16.91 -13.74 8.30
N GLU A 302 -17.92 -13.95 9.16
CA GLU A 302 -17.69 -14.43 10.54
C GLU A 302 -17.06 -15.84 10.56
N ALA A 303 -17.48 -16.72 9.66
CA ALA A 303 -16.86 -18.04 9.53
C ALA A 303 -15.39 -17.94 9.05
N LEU A 304 -15.09 -17.01 8.15
CA LEU A 304 -13.70 -16.75 7.72
C LEU A 304 -12.87 -16.16 8.85
N LEU A 305 -13.42 -15.25 9.65
CA LEU A 305 -12.73 -14.62 10.78
C LEU A 305 -12.39 -15.60 11.89
N ALA A 306 -13.18 -16.65 12.08
CA ALA A 306 -12.91 -17.69 13.10
C ALA A 306 -11.53 -18.36 12.92
N ASP A 307 -11.09 -18.49 11.67
CA ASP A 307 -9.82 -19.13 11.32
C ASP A 307 -8.75 -18.13 10.81
N ALA A 308 -9.08 -16.85 10.73
CA ALA A 308 -8.13 -15.84 10.26
C ALA A 308 -7.04 -15.54 11.29
N ASP A 309 -5.85 -15.25 10.82
CA ASP A 309 -4.75 -14.70 11.62
C ASP A 309 -4.73 -13.17 11.58
N VAL A 310 -5.12 -12.61 10.42
CA VAL A 310 -5.04 -11.19 10.13
C VAL A 310 -6.30 -10.74 9.40
N VAL A 311 -6.85 -9.60 9.77
CA VAL A 311 -7.82 -8.86 8.96
C VAL A 311 -7.27 -7.48 8.64
N VAL A 312 -7.31 -7.10 7.36
CA VAL A 312 -6.85 -5.79 6.89
C VAL A 312 -8.03 -5.00 6.34
N THR A 313 -8.24 -3.77 6.82
CA THR A 313 -9.29 -2.89 6.33
C THR A 313 -8.75 -1.53 5.89
N GLY A 314 -9.29 -0.97 4.80
CA GLY A 314 -8.87 0.31 4.23
C GLY A 314 -10.02 1.30 4.06
N TYR A 315 -10.85 1.47 5.09
CA TYR A 315 -12.01 2.36 5.06
C TYR A 315 -11.88 3.46 6.12
N ARG A 316 -12.66 4.55 5.94
CA ARG A 316 -12.75 5.58 6.98
C ARG A 316 -13.19 4.98 8.31
N PRO A 317 -12.74 5.55 9.45
CA PRO A 317 -13.11 5.06 10.78
C PRO A 317 -14.63 4.84 10.94
N GLY A 318 -15.01 3.76 11.56
CA GLY A 318 -16.41 3.40 11.82
C GLY A 318 -17.22 2.87 10.62
N ALA A 319 -16.67 2.87 9.41
CA ALA A 319 -17.43 2.48 8.22
C ALA A 319 -17.89 1.02 8.20
N LEU A 320 -17.16 0.14 8.85
CA LEU A 320 -17.45 -1.30 8.92
C LEU A 320 -18.08 -1.74 10.24
N ASP A 321 -18.20 -0.85 11.24
CA ASP A 321 -18.69 -1.18 12.59
C ASP A 321 -20.10 -1.75 12.57
N ARG A 322 -20.97 -1.20 11.70
CA ARG A 322 -22.35 -1.69 11.51
C ARG A 322 -22.45 -3.13 11.01
N PHE A 323 -21.34 -3.69 10.53
CA PHE A 323 -21.26 -5.08 10.07
C PHE A 323 -20.62 -6.01 11.09
N GLY A 324 -20.36 -5.52 12.33
CA GLY A 324 -19.71 -6.27 13.40
C GLY A 324 -18.19 -6.33 13.26
N LEU A 325 -17.59 -5.47 12.43
CA LEU A 325 -16.15 -5.44 12.13
C LEU A 325 -15.42 -4.29 12.86
N ALA A 326 -16.00 -3.76 13.94
CA ALA A 326 -15.29 -2.85 14.84
C ALA A 326 -14.10 -3.57 15.50
N PRO A 327 -12.90 -2.95 15.56
CA PRO A 327 -11.69 -3.62 16.04
C PRO A 327 -11.82 -4.25 17.43
N ASP A 328 -12.39 -3.52 18.40
CA ASP A 328 -12.54 -4.02 19.76
C ASP A 328 -13.49 -5.24 19.80
N ALA A 329 -14.60 -5.19 19.05
CA ALA A 329 -15.54 -6.32 18.95
C ALA A 329 -14.93 -7.53 18.21
N LEU A 330 -14.05 -7.30 17.21
CA LEU A 330 -13.30 -8.37 16.55
C LEU A 330 -12.34 -9.05 17.52
N LEU A 331 -11.58 -8.27 18.28
CA LEU A 331 -10.57 -8.78 19.21
C LEU A 331 -11.18 -9.42 20.46
N GLU A 332 -12.39 -9.00 20.87
CA GLU A 332 -13.16 -9.68 21.89
C GLU A 332 -13.58 -11.10 21.46
N ARG A 333 -14.07 -11.24 20.21
CA ARG A 333 -14.50 -12.55 19.66
C ARG A 333 -13.33 -13.43 19.21
N HIS A 334 -12.24 -12.82 18.76
CA HIS A 334 -11.06 -13.48 18.21
C HIS A 334 -9.77 -12.95 18.87
N PRO A 335 -9.47 -13.33 20.15
CA PRO A 335 -8.40 -12.71 20.93
C PRO A 335 -6.98 -12.81 20.34
N GLY A 336 -6.75 -13.77 19.42
CA GLY A 336 -5.47 -13.93 18.73
C GLY A 336 -5.38 -13.23 17.36
N LEU A 337 -6.42 -12.50 16.96
CA LEU A 337 -6.49 -11.84 15.66
C LEU A 337 -5.59 -10.58 15.62
N ILE A 338 -4.94 -10.37 14.49
CA ILE A 338 -4.28 -9.09 14.17
C ILE A 338 -5.23 -8.28 13.31
N VAL A 339 -5.71 -7.14 13.84
CA VAL A 339 -6.58 -6.20 13.12
C VAL A 339 -5.74 -5.05 12.64
N ALA A 340 -5.50 -4.95 11.34
CA ALA A 340 -4.74 -3.86 10.72
C ALA A 340 -5.69 -2.94 9.94
N GLN A 341 -5.71 -1.67 10.29
CA GLN A 341 -6.59 -0.68 9.69
C GLN A 341 -5.79 0.47 9.11
N LEU A 342 -6.22 0.96 7.95
CA LEU A 342 -5.70 2.20 7.38
C LEU A 342 -6.83 3.14 6.98
N CYS A 343 -6.58 4.44 7.08
CA CYS A 343 -7.47 5.50 6.62
C CYS A 343 -6.66 6.64 5.99
N ALA A 344 -7.34 7.62 5.40
CA ALA A 344 -6.63 8.72 4.76
C ALA A 344 -6.15 9.78 5.75
N TRP A 345 -7.02 10.24 6.67
CA TRP A 345 -6.84 11.50 7.38
C TRP A 345 -6.42 11.37 8.84
N GLY A 346 -6.28 10.14 9.34
CA GLY A 346 -6.05 9.87 10.76
C GLY A 346 -7.33 9.44 11.49
N TRP A 347 -7.16 9.13 12.78
CA TRP A 347 -8.19 8.46 13.59
C TRP A 347 -8.96 9.42 14.49
N SER A 348 -8.59 10.69 14.52
CA SER A 348 -9.22 11.73 15.33
C SER A 348 -9.24 13.07 14.56
N GLY A 349 -9.95 14.05 15.14
CA GLY A 349 -10.07 15.38 14.56
C GLY A 349 -11.14 15.49 13.46
N PRO A 350 -11.32 16.70 12.89
CA PRO A 350 -12.45 17.01 12.02
C PRO A 350 -12.46 16.28 10.67
N TRP A 351 -11.33 15.74 10.26
CA TRP A 351 -11.17 15.04 8.98
C TRP A 351 -11.31 13.51 9.11
N ALA A 352 -11.25 12.93 10.30
CA ALA A 352 -11.23 11.47 10.52
C ALA A 352 -12.42 10.73 9.84
N GLY A 353 -13.61 11.32 9.84
CA GLY A 353 -14.80 10.75 9.21
C GLY A 353 -14.89 10.94 7.69
N ARG A 354 -13.98 11.71 7.07
CA ARG A 354 -13.99 12.00 5.63
C ARG A 354 -13.35 10.86 4.83
N ARG A 355 -13.82 10.66 3.60
CA ARG A 355 -13.11 9.81 2.63
C ARG A 355 -11.90 10.56 2.10
N GLY A 356 -10.83 9.83 1.75
CA GLY A 356 -9.65 10.42 1.14
C GLY A 356 -8.89 9.40 0.31
N PHE A 357 -7.97 9.91 -0.48
CA PHE A 357 -7.04 9.16 -1.33
C PHE A 357 -5.70 9.87 -1.28
N ASP A 358 -4.62 9.17 -1.62
CA ASP A 358 -3.26 9.70 -1.61
C ASP A 358 -3.17 11.12 -2.23
N SER A 359 -3.64 11.30 -3.45
CA SER A 359 -3.57 12.59 -4.15
C SER A 359 -4.33 13.74 -3.46
N LEU A 360 -5.39 13.42 -2.69
CA LEU A 360 -6.10 14.40 -1.88
C LEU A 360 -5.30 14.73 -0.61
N VAL A 361 -4.66 13.72 0.00
CA VAL A 361 -3.78 13.94 1.15
C VAL A 361 -2.58 14.80 0.75
N GLN A 362 -1.93 14.52 -0.38
CA GLN A 362 -0.85 15.37 -0.90
C GLN A 362 -1.30 16.84 -1.05
N ALA A 363 -2.50 17.07 -1.57
CA ALA A 363 -3.02 18.42 -1.75
C ALA A 363 -3.34 19.11 -0.42
N ALA A 364 -4.04 18.44 0.48
CA ALA A 364 -4.50 19.02 1.75
C ALA A 364 -3.38 19.20 2.79
N THR A 365 -2.25 18.48 2.66
CA THR A 365 -1.11 18.58 3.58
C THR A 365 -0.05 19.60 3.16
N GLY A 366 -0.16 20.18 1.96
CA GLY A 366 0.82 21.11 1.41
C GLY A 366 1.91 20.45 0.56
N ILE A 367 1.93 19.12 0.44
CA ILE A 367 2.89 18.39 -0.42
C ILE A 367 2.76 18.89 -1.88
N ALA A 368 1.54 19.05 -2.38
CA ALA A 368 1.32 19.51 -3.75
C ALA A 368 1.85 20.93 -4.03
N ALA A 369 1.89 21.77 -3.02
CA ALA A 369 2.50 23.10 -3.13
C ALA A 369 4.04 23.02 -3.06
N ILE A 370 4.60 22.14 -2.26
CA ILE A 370 6.06 21.91 -2.22
C ILE A 370 6.57 21.35 -3.54
N GLU A 371 5.85 20.41 -4.16
CA GLU A 371 6.23 19.77 -5.42
C GLU A 371 5.89 20.60 -6.68
N ALA A 372 5.34 21.80 -6.52
CA ALA A 372 4.98 22.68 -7.62
C ALA A 372 6.22 23.14 -8.44
N ASP A 373 6.08 23.25 -9.75
CA ASP A 373 7.17 23.72 -10.63
C ASP A 373 7.50 25.20 -10.44
N ALA A 374 6.53 26.00 -10.01
CA ALA A 374 6.66 27.41 -9.64
C ALA A 374 5.76 27.68 -8.43
N ASP A 375 5.93 28.86 -7.79
CA ASP A 375 5.08 29.29 -6.69
C ASP A 375 3.59 29.26 -7.10
N PRO A 376 2.75 28.43 -6.45
CA PRO A 376 1.31 28.36 -6.78
C PRO A 376 0.59 29.70 -6.62
N ASP A 377 1.05 30.59 -5.74
CA ASP A 377 0.48 31.94 -5.54
C ASP A 377 0.87 32.90 -6.66
N ALA A 378 2.04 32.71 -7.29
CA ALA A 378 2.46 33.43 -8.48
C ALA A 378 1.87 32.85 -9.79
N GLY A 379 0.86 31.95 -9.71
CA GLY A 379 0.21 31.33 -10.85
C GLY A 379 0.77 29.95 -11.23
N GLY A 380 1.74 29.43 -10.47
CA GLY A 380 2.28 28.09 -10.65
C GLY A 380 1.20 27.00 -10.46
N ARG A 381 1.34 25.90 -11.16
CA ARG A 381 0.46 24.73 -10.99
C ARG A 381 0.98 23.86 -9.84
N PRO A 382 0.12 23.39 -8.92
CA PRO A 382 0.51 22.43 -7.92
C PRO A 382 1.09 21.15 -8.57
N GLY A 383 2.15 20.63 -7.96
CA GLY A 383 2.77 19.38 -8.37
C GLY A 383 2.17 18.16 -7.65
N ALA A 384 2.81 17.02 -7.87
CA ALA A 384 2.48 15.78 -7.16
C ALA A 384 3.78 14.99 -6.94
N LEU A 385 3.79 14.13 -5.94
CA LEU A 385 4.86 13.16 -5.76
C LEU A 385 5.00 12.28 -7.02
N PRO A 386 6.19 11.75 -7.31
CA PRO A 386 6.43 10.92 -8.49
C PRO A 386 5.62 9.63 -8.52
N ALA A 387 5.05 9.26 -7.36
CA ALA A 387 4.21 8.08 -7.13
C ALA A 387 3.02 8.42 -6.25
N GLN A 388 2.08 7.48 -6.08
CA GLN A 388 1.17 7.47 -4.93
C GLN A 388 1.97 6.97 -3.70
N ALA A 389 2.99 7.78 -3.33
CA ALA A 389 4.04 7.36 -2.40
C ALA A 389 3.53 7.17 -0.96
N LEU A 390 2.48 7.90 -0.59
CA LEU A 390 1.84 7.73 0.71
C LEU A 390 1.11 6.38 0.78
N ASP A 391 0.42 5.99 -0.30
CA ASP A 391 -0.23 4.68 -0.42
C ASP A 391 0.78 3.54 -0.38
N HIS A 392 1.78 3.56 -1.26
CA HIS A 392 2.78 2.50 -1.33
C HIS A 392 3.59 2.39 -0.04
N GLY A 393 4.06 3.52 0.51
CA GLY A 393 4.81 3.54 1.76
C GLY A 393 3.98 3.03 2.95
N THR A 394 2.73 3.46 3.09
CA THR A 394 1.80 2.93 4.11
C THR A 394 1.57 1.44 3.91
N GLY A 395 1.46 0.98 2.67
CA GLY A 395 1.25 -0.44 2.34
C GLY A 395 2.41 -1.32 2.83
N TYR A 396 3.66 -0.96 2.53
CA TYR A 396 4.82 -1.72 3.00
C TYR A 396 5.01 -1.64 4.52
N LEU A 397 4.74 -0.48 5.15
CA LEU A 397 4.75 -0.34 6.61
C LEU A 397 3.68 -1.21 7.28
N LEU A 398 2.49 -1.30 6.71
CA LEU A 398 1.41 -2.15 7.21
C LEU A 398 1.79 -3.62 7.12
N ALA A 399 2.37 -4.06 5.99
CA ALA A 399 2.88 -5.43 5.86
C ALA A 399 3.97 -5.72 6.90
N ALA A 400 4.92 -4.80 7.10
CA ALA A 400 5.97 -4.91 8.11
C ALA A 400 5.39 -5.04 9.53
N ALA A 401 4.41 -4.21 9.88
CA ALA A 401 3.76 -4.26 11.20
C ALA A 401 2.99 -5.56 11.44
N VAL A 402 2.32 -6.10 10.41
CA VAL A 402 1.67 -7.40 10.49
C VAL A 402 2.70 -8.51 10.73
N LEU A 403 3.81 -8.51 9.98
CA LEU A 403 4.90 -9.49 10.15
C LEU A 403 5.51 -9.41 11.56
N ARG A 404 5.77 -8.20 12.07
CA ARG A 404 6.24 -7.97 13.45
C ARG A 404 5.22 -8.48 14.48
N ALA A 405 3.93 -8.17 14.31
CA ALA A 405 2.88 -8.66 15.19
C ALA A 405 2.77 -10.18 15.18
N LEU A 406 2.97 -10.84 14.02
CA LEU A 406 3.03 -12.30 13.90
C LEU A 406 4.25 -12.87 14.63
N THR A 407 5.42 -12.21 14.53
CA THR A 407 6.64 -12.61 15.26
C THR A 407 6.41 -12.57 16.77
N GLU A 408 5.91 -11.44 17.28
CA GLU A 408 5.63 -11.26 18.70
C GLU A 408 4.53 -12.19 19.24
N ARG A 409 3.49 -12.46 18.44
CA ARG A 409 2.39 -13.36 18.82
C ARG A 409 2.85 -14.77 19.09
N GLN A 410 3.89 -15.25 18.42
CA GLN A 410 4.45 -16.59 18.67
C GLN A 410 5.04 -16.73 20.08
N GLU A 411 5.48 -15.63 20.69
CA GLU A 411 6.05 -15.63 22.05
C GLU A 411 5.02 -15.26 23.11
N THR A 412 4.30 -14.18 22.85
CA THR A 412 3.50 -13.53 23.89
C THR A 412 2.00 -13.79 23.75
N GLY A 413 1.57 -14.39 22.63
CA GLY A 413 0.15 -14.56 22.34
C GLY A 413 -0.61 -13.22 22.25
N GLY A 414 -1.94 -13.28 22.30
CA GLY A 414 -2.82 -12.13 22.24
C GLY A 414 -3.01 -11.53 20.85
N GLY A 415 -4.01 -10.68 20.73
CA GLY A 415 -4.33 -9.95 19.50
C GLY A 415 -3.63 -8.59 19.44
N ARG A 416 -3.65 -7.99 18.25
CA ARG A 416 -3.01 -6.69 18.01
C ARG A 416 -3.93 -5.81 17.16
N HIS A 417 -4.13 -4.56 17.59
CA HIS A 417 -4.77 -3.54 16.76
C HIS A 417 -3.70 -2.59 16.23
N LEU A 418 -3.55 -2.55 14.90
CA LEU A 418 -2.59 -1.73 14.17
C LEU A 418 -3.35 -0.67 13.38
N ARG A 419 -2.97 0.61 13.50
CA ARG A 419 -3.61 1.72 12.79
C ARG A 419 -2.60 2.54 12.02
N PHE A 420 -2.96 2.86 10.78
CA PHE A 420 -2.18 3.67 9.85
C PHE A 420 -3.03 4.77 9.25
N SER A 421 -2.37 5.85 8.80
CA SER A 421 -3.05 6.84 7.98
C SER A 421 -2.11 7.41 6.93
N LEU A 422 -2.65 7.75 5.75
CA LEU A 422 -1.87 8.42 4.72
C LEU A 422 -1.36 9.79 5.21
N ALA A 423 -2.14 10.48 6.07
CA ALA A 423 -1.71 11.73 6.70
C ALA A 423 -0.53 11.51 7.68
N GLY A 424 -0.48 10.37 8.38
CA GLY A 424 0.68 9.98 9.22
C GLY A 424 1.93 9.76 8.38
N THR A 425 1.80 9.06 7.26
CA THR A 425 2.89 8.87 6.30
C THR A 425 3.32 10.20 5.66
N ALA A 426 2.37 11.10 5.34
CA ALA A 426 2.67 12.45 4.86
C ALA A 426 3.41 13.29 5.92
N SER A 427 2.98 13.22 7.18
CA SER A 427 3.69 13.87 8.30
C SER A 427 5.11 13.39 8.42
N TRP A 428 5.33 12.08 8.33
CA TRP A 428 6.67 11.49 8.39
C TRP A 428 7.53 11.91 7.20
N LEU A 429 7.01 11.86 5.96
CA LEU A 429 7.70 12.33 4.76
C LEU A 429 8.15 13.79 4.88
N MET A 430 7.29 14.66 5.38
CA MET A 430 7.54 16.10 5.43
C MET A 430 8.40 16.54 6.61
N ARG A 431 8.44 15.76 7.71
CA ARG A 431 8.98 16.20 9.01
C ARG A 431 9.91 15.19 9.69
N GLY A 432 9.70 13.90 9.46
CA GLY A 432 10.40 12.82 10.15
C GLY A 432 11.55 12.23 9.35
N ILE A 433 11.61 12.47 8.06
CA ILE A 433 12.74 12.08 7.22
C ILE A 433 13.59 13.32 6.99
N ALA A 434 14.88 13.22 7.33
CA ALA A 434 15.81 14.31 7.08
C ALA A 434 15.81 14.60 5.57
N PRO A 435 15.61 15.86 5.13
CA PRO A 435 15.66 16.19 3.73
C PRO A 435 17.05 15.85 3.20
N ALA A 436 17.10 15.13 2.09
CA ALA A 436 18.29 15.19 1.25
C ALA A 436 18.53 16.66 0.90
N PRO A 437 19.81 17.11 0.73
CA PRO A 437 20.08 18.52 0.43
C PRO A 437 19.15 18.98 -0.69
N LEU A 438 18.28 19.96 -0.42
CA LEU A 438 17.35 20.57 -1.36
C LEU A 438 18.15 20.95 -2.64
N GLY A 439 17.91 20.28 -3.75
CA GLY A 439 18.59 20.56 -5.01
C GLY A 439 18.77 19.39 -5.96
N ARG A 440 18.50 18.19 -5.57
CA ARG A 440 18.56 17.07 -6.51
C ARG A 440 17.15 16.62 -6.95
N ARG A 441 16.48 17.41 -7.77
CA ARG A 441 15.88 16.84 -8.97
C ARG A 441 17.06 16.18 -9.68
N ALA A 442 17.03 14.87 -9.77
CA ALA A 442 18.19 14.15 -10.29
C ALA A 442 18.51 14.63 -11.72
N ASP A 443 19.59 15.40 -11.88
CA ASP A 443 20.19 15.74 -13.18
C ASP A 443 20.87 14.49 -13.81
N GLY A 444 20.51 13.30 -13.34
CA GLY A 444 20.99 12.02 -13.82
C GLY A 444 20.06 11.40 -14.89
N PRO A 445 20.51 10.35 -15.57
CA PRO A 445 19.66 9.61 -16.52
C PRO A 445 18.39 9.11 -15.81
N ALA A 446 17.26 9.13 -16.53
CA ALA A 446 16.01 8.59 -16.05
C ALA A 446 16.20 7.11 -15.65
N HIS A 447 15.55 6.70 -14.55
CA HIS A 447 15.54 5.31 -14.11
C HIS A 447 14.97 4.39 -15.21
N ASP A 448 15.73 3.35 -15.58
CA ASP A 448 15.25 2.30 -16.48
C ASP A 448 14.59 1.19 -15.66
N PRO A 449 13.26 0.99 -15.76
CA PRO A 449 12.56 -0.04 -15.01
C PRO A 449 12.73 -1.46 -15.56
N ALA A 450 13.25 -1.63 -16.77
CA ALA A 450 13.25 -2.89 -17.50
C ALA A 450 13.79 -4.11 -16.71
N PRO A 451 14.87 -3.99 -15.89
CA PRO A 451 15.38 -5.11 -15.10
C PRO A 451 14.41 -5.64 -14.04
N TRP A 452 13.44 -4.81 -13.60
CA TRP A 452 12.50 -5.14 -12.53
C TRP A 452 11.07 -5.36 -13.02
N LEU A 453 10.89 -5.48 -14.34
CA LEU A 453 9.61 -5.85 -14.94
C LEU A 453 9.61 -7.34 -15.30
N ALA A 454 8.42 -7.93 -15.27
CA ALA A 454 8.17 -9.30 -15.69
C ALA A 454 6.87 -9.40 -16.50
N GLU A 455 6.69 -10.52 -17.15
CA GLU A 455 5.48 -10.84 -17.91
C GLU A 455 4.91 -12.19 -17.49
N THR A 456 3.60 -12.30 -17.44
CA THR A 456 2.90 -13.56 -17.14
C THR A 456 1.54 -13.60 -17.81
N ALA A 457 1.09 -14.80 -18.16
CA ALA A 457 -0.29 -15.03 -18.57
C ALA A 457 -1.21 -15.06 -17.34
N SER A 458 -2.43 -14.58 -17.48
CA SER A 458 -3.45 -14.58 -16.43
C SER A 458 -4.87 -14.71 -17.04
N ASP A 459 -5.88 -14.89 -16.17
CA ASP A 459 -7.29 -14.83 -16.57
C ASP A 459 -7.74 -13.45 -17.07
N LEU A 460 -6.90 -12.43 -16.87
CA LEU A 460 -7.15 -11.04 -17.31
C LEU A 460 -6.48 -10.72 -18.65
N GLY A 461 -5.65 -11.63 -19.18
CA GLY A 461 -4.83 -11.46 -20.37
C GLY A 461 -3.33 -11.60 -20.07
N GLN A 462 -2.49 -11.25 -21.04
CA GLN A 462 -1.04 -11.18 -20.86
C GLN A 462 -0.66 -9.93 -20.08
N LEU A 463 -0.07 -10.13 -18.90
CA LEU A 463 0.33 -9.04 -18.02
C LEU A 463 1.82 -8.76 -18.14
N ARG A 464 2.20 -7.47 -18.24
CA ARG A 464 3.52 -6.97 -17.91
C ARG A 464 3.40 -6.14 -16.63
N TYR A 465 4.22 -6.44 -15.63
CA TYR A 465 4.07 -5.90 -14.27
C TYR A 465 5.42 -5.64 -13.60
N ALA A 466 5.42 -4.81 -12.56
CA ALA A 466 6.57 -4.59 -11.71
C ALA A 466 6.73 -5.73 -10.69
N ARG A 467 7.93 -6.32 -10.61
CA ARG A 467 8.26 -7.31 -9.58
C ARG A 467 8.22 -6.68 -8.18
N SER A 468 8.10 -7.53 -7.16
CA SER A 468 8.17 -7.07 -5.77
C SER A 468 9.58 -6.54 -5.43
N PRO A 469 9.69 -5.40 -4.72
CA PRO A 469 10.96 -4.88 -4.25
C PRO A 469 11.40 -5.50 -2.91
N VAL A 470 10.55 -6.32 -2.27
CA VAL A 470 10.84 -6.92 -0.95
C VAL A 470 11.91 -7.98 -1.11
N GLY A 471 13.08 -7.70 -0.52
CA GLY A 471 14.22 -8.59 -0.51
C GLY A 471 14.23 -9.45 0.75
N PHE A 472 14.18 -10.78 0.59
CA PHE A 472 14.52 -11.71 1.65
C PHE A 472 15.29 -12.89 1.05
N PRO A 473 16.16 -13.55 1.82
CA PRO A 473 16.97 -14.65 1.30
C PRO A 473 16.08 -15.82 0.88
N THR A 474 16.08 -16.14 -0.40
CA THR A 474 15.31 -17.28 -0.96
C THR A 474 16.13 -18.53 -1.10
N GLY A 475 17.44 -18.46 -0.84
CA GLY A 475 18.36 -19.57 -1.12
C GLY A 475 18.56 -19.84 -2.63
N SER A 476 17.92 -19.07 -3.51
CA SER A 476 18.07 -19.19 -4.96
C SER A 476 19.12 -18.23 -5.52
N PRO A 477 20.02 -18.71 -6.37
CA PRO A 477 20.87 -17.85 -7.18
C PRO A 477 20.10 -17.13 -8.31
N ASP A 478 18.85 -17.50 -8.60
CA ASP A 478 18.12 -17.12 -9.83
C ASP A 478 17.25 -15.88 -9.72
N GLY A 479 17.36 -15.08 -8.66
CA GLY A 479 16.71 -13.78 -8.55
C GLY A 479 15.71 -13.62 -7.41
N PRO A 480 15.05 -12.44 -7.28
CA PRO A 480 14.09 -12.16 -6.23
C PRO A 480 12.84 -13.05 -6.36
N PRO A 481 12.18 -13.34 -5.23
CA PRO A 481 10.93 -14.12 -5.24
C PRO A 481 9.86 -13.41 -6.07
N ASP A 482 9.00 -14.21 -6.69
CA ASP A 482 7.81 -13.71 -7.38
C ASP A 482 6.57 -14.38 -6.77
N TRP A 483 5.39 -13.83 -7.08
CA TRP A 483 4.14 -14.35 -6.54
C TRP A 483 3.81 -15.74 -7.09
N SER A 484 3.21 -16.58 -6.25
CA SER A 484 2.84 -17.96 -6.58
C SER A 484 1.76 -18.05 -7.67
N ARG A 485 0.99 -16.97 -7.89
CA ARG A 485 -0.05 -16.88 -8.91
C ARG A 485 -0.24 -15.45 -9.43
N PRO A 486 -0.61 -15.28 -10.71
CA PRO A 486 -1.07 -13.98 -11.20
C PRO A 486 -2.44 -13.61 -10.61
N PRO A 487 -2.93 -12.38 -10.77
CA PRO A 487 -4.28 -12.00 -10.39
C PRO A 487 -5.31 -12.77 -11.21
N GLY A 488 -6.29 -13.35 -10.52
CA GLY A 488 -7.48 -13.93 -11.13
C GLY A 488 -8.59 -12.89 -11.35
N ARG A 489 -9.78 -13.34 -11.80
CA ARG A 489 -10.94 -12.45 -11.93
C ARG A 489 -11.48 -12.04 -10.55
N LEU A 490 -11.91 -10.79 -10.41
CA LEU A 490 -12.57 -10.29 -9.21
C LEU A 490 -13.80 -11.15 -8.85
N GLY A 491 -13.86 -11.55 -7.57
CA GLY A 491 -15.01 -12.29 -7.04
C GLY A 491 -15.16 -13.74 -7.49
N ALA A 492 -14.17 -14.30 -8.20
CA ALA A 492 -14.29 -15.63 -8.80
C ALA A 492 -13.98 -16.79 -7.86
N ASP A 493 -13.28 -16.55 -6.77
CA ASP A 493 -12.87 -17.59 -5.83
C ASP A 493 -13.96 -17.86 -4.78
N GLN A 494 -13.97 -19.09 -4.25
CA GLN A 494 -14.86 -19.48 -3.16
C GLN A 494 -14.46 -18.80 -1.84
N PRO A 495 -15.43 -18.39 -0.99
CA PRO A 495 -15.17 -17.76 0.29
C PRO A 495 -14.76 -18.78 1.36
N ARG A 496 -13.58 -19.37 1.21
CA ARG A 496 -13.00 -20.36 2.13
C ARG A 496 -11.48 -20.28 2.12
N TRP A 497 -10.84 -20.67 3.19
CA TRP A 497 -9.39 -20.84 3.27
C TRP A 497 -8.90 -22.06 2.47
N LEU A 498 -7.62 -22.03 2.07
CA LEU A 498 -6.94 -23.17 1.42
C LEU A 498 -6.52 -24.21 2.45
#